data_d5f5695a8aab4a879b6e8dab5dd7023d
#
_entry.id   d5f5695a8aab4a879b6e8dab5dd7023d
#
_cell.length_a   1.000
_cell.length_b   1.000
_cell.length_c   1.000
_cell.angle_alpha   90.00
_cell.angle_beta   90.00
_cell.angle_gamma   90.00
#
_symmetry.space_group_name_H-M   'P 1'
#
loop_
_entity.id
_entity.type
_entity.pdbx_description
1 polymer ?
#
loop_
_entity_poly.entity_id
_entity_poly.type
_entity_poly.pdbx_seq_one_letter_code
_entity_poly.pdbx_strand_id
1 'polypeptide(L)'
;MNQEKIGKFIAKKRKEKNMTQAELASKLNVTDRAVSHWENGRRLPDVSLFKSICEIFDISLSELMNGEMIDKDILKRTEENVIDTLNNNKNNKKKMKIIIYSLCILLLIILFILFKSIYHK
;
A
#
# COMPACT_ATOMS: atom_id res chain seq x y z
N MET A 1 10.96 -5.86 -10.96
CA MET A 1 10.94 -4.61 -11.76
C MET A 1 10.94 -4.99 -13.23
N ASN A 2 9.91 -4.61 -13.97
CA ASN A 2 9.78 -4.96 -15.39
C ASN A 2 10.27 -3.79 -16.26
N GLN A 3 11.44 -3.96 -16.85
CA GLN A 3 12.13 -2.91 -17.64
C GLN A 3 11.32 -2.46 -18.86
N GLU A 4 10.68 -3.39 -19.55
CA GLU A 4 9.83 -3.09 -20.70
C GLU A 4 8.58 -2.30 -20.30
N LYS A 5 7.93 -2.70 -19.21
CA LYS A 5 6.73 -2.01 -18.68
C LYS A 5 7.05 -0.58 -18.26
N ILE A 6 8.18 -0.38 -17.57
CA ILE A 6 8.66 0.95 -17.17
C ILE A 6 8.95 1.81 -18.39
N GLY A 7 9.62 1.26 -19.38
CA GLY A 7 9.93 1.97 -20.62
C GLY A 7 8.69 2.44 -21.37
N LYS A 8 7.70 1.57 -21.53
CA LYS A 8 6.40 1.92 -22.13
C LYS A 8 5.66 2.99 -21.34
N PHE A 9 5.75 2.94 -20.01
CA PHE A 9 5.14 3.94 -19.13
C PHE A 9 5.80 5.31 -19.28
N ILE A 10 7.13 5.37 -19.33
CA ILE A 10 7.89 6.61 -19.62
C ILE A 10 7.47 7.20 -20.96
N ALA A 11 7.41 6.38 -22.01
CA ALA A 11 6.99 6.82 -23.34
C ALA A 11 5.56 7.38 -23.34
N LYS A 12 4.63 6.71 -22.64
CA LYS A 12 3.25 7.15 -22.47
C LYS A 12 3.20 8.52 -21.77
N LYS A 13 3.88 8.68 -20.64
CA LYS A 13 3.91 9.93 -19.87
C LYS A 13 4.54 11.07 -20.63
N ARG A 14 5.62 10.81 -21.37
CA ARG A 14 6.23 11.80 -22.24
C ARG A 14 5.23 12.30 -23.30
N LYS A 15 4.55 11.40 -23.98
CA LYS A 15 3.55 11.73 -25.01
C LYS A 15 2.35 12.50 -24.42
N GLU A 16 1.87 12.13 -23.25
CA GLU A 16 0.81 12.86 -22.52
C GLU A 16 1.21 14.32 -22.23
N LYS A 17 2.50 14.58 -22.02
CA LYS A 17 3.08 15.92 -21.84
C LYS A 17 3.45 16.61 -23.18
N ASN A 18 3.12 16.00 -24.32
CA ASN A 18 3.45 16.52 -25.66
C ASN A 18 4.95 16.79 -25.87
N MET A 19 5.82 16.00 -25.25
CA MET A 19 7.27 16.13 -25.37
C MET A 19 7.83 15.14 -26.38
N THR A 20 8.86 15.57 -27.12
CA THR A 20 9.72 14.68 -27.92
C THR A 20 10.73 13.94 -27.01
N GLN A 21 11.35 12.89 -27.51
CA GLN A 21 12.44 12.21 -26.79
C GLN A 21 13.61 13.16 -26.52
N ALA A 22 13.94 14.04 -27.47
CA ALA A 22 15.00 15.05 -27.33
C ALA A 22 14.67 16.08 -26.22
N GLU A 23 13.44 16.53 -26.14
CA GLU A 23 12.99 17.45 -25.08
C GLU A 23 13.06 16.83 -23.70
N LEU A 24 12.61 15.59 -23.55
CA LEU A 24 12.76 14.87 -22.28
C LEU A 24 14.24 14.67 -21.93
N ALA A 25 15.05 14.27 -22.89
CA ALA A 25 16.49 14.10 -22.73
C ALA A 25 17.18 15.41 -22.28
N SER A 26 16.82 16.54 -22.88
CA SER A 26 17.33 17.85 -22.49
C SER A 26 16.96 18.19 -21.04
N LYS A 27 15.72 17.94 -20.62
CA LYS A 27 15.28 18.20 -19.23
C LYS A 27 15.99 17.33 -18.21
N LEU A 28 16.40 16.13 -18.58
CA LEU A 28 17.10 15.17 -17.73
C LEU A 28 18.62 15.24 -17.87
N ASN A 29 19.13 16.11 -18.74
CA ASN A 29 20.55 16.24 -19.06
C ASN A 29 21.20 14.90 -19.52
N VAL A 30 20.49 14.20 -20.38
CA VAL A 30 20.92 12.93 -21.01
C VAL A 30 20.80 13.05 -22.54
N THR A 31 21.19 12.01 -23.25
CA THR A 31 21.02 11.96 -24.72
C THR A 31 19.61 11.44 -25.08
N ASP A 32 19.11 11.89 -26.24
CA ASP A 32 17.88 11.38 -26.85
C ASP A 32 17.94 9.85 -27.08
N ARG A 33 19.12 9.35 -27.43
CA ARG A 33 19.38 7.90 -27.55
C ARG A 33 19.17 7.16 -26.23
N ALA A 34 19.54 7.74 -25.10
CA ALA A 34 19.29 7.14 -23.77
C ALA A 34 17.80 7.02 -23.52
N VAL A 35 17.02 8.07 -23.77
CA VAL A 35 15.56 8.05 -23.64
C VAL A 35 14.94 6.99 -24.56
N SER A 36 15.40 6.92 -25.81
CA SER A 36 14.96 5.89 -26.76
C SER A 36 15.23 4.48 -26.25
N HIS A 37 16.38 4.23 -25.65
CA HIS A 37 16.70 2.92 -25.06
C HIS A 37 15.79 2.56 -23.87
N TRP A 38 15.42 3.55 -23.04
CA TRP A 38 14.49 3.31 -21.94
C TRP A 38 13.09 2.96 -22.46
N GLU A 39 12.58 3.75 -23.40
CA GLU A 39 11.24 3.55 -23.96
C GLU A 39 11.09 2.22 -24.73
N ASN A 40 12.16 1.73 -25.29
CA ASN A 40 12.21 0.43 -25.99
C ASN A 40 12.53 -0.76 -25.06
N GLY A 41 12.63 -0.53 -23.76
CA GLY A 41 12.91 -1.57 -22.77
C GLY A 41 14.31 -2.17 -22.86
N ARG A 42 15.24 -1.49 -23.52
CA ARG A 42 16.63 -1.96 -23.67
C ARG A 42 17.49 -1.63 -22.45
N ARG A 43 17.12 -0.60 -21.71
CA ARG A 43 17.86 -0.10 -20.55
C ARG A 43 16.91 0.64 -19.61
N LEU A 44 17.18 0.60 -18.31
CA LEU A 44 16.52 1.47 -17.33
C LEU A 44 17.25 2.80 -17.22
N PRO A 45 16.56 3.89 -16.85
CA PRO A 45 17.21 5.11 -16.39
C PRO A 45 18.07 4.82 -15.15
N ASP A 46 19.11 5.62 -14.95
CA ASP A 46 19.88 5.61 -13.72
C ASP A 46 18.99 6.02 -12.53
N VAL A 47 19.21 5.42 -11.37
CA VAL A 47 18.44 5.70 -10.15
C VAL A 47 18.51 7.18 -9.76
N SER A 48 19.63 7.84 -10.03
CA SER A 48 19.81 9.27 -9.80
C SER A 48 18.83 10.15 -10.58
N LEU A 49 18.27 9.66 -11.68
CA LEU A 49 17.30 10.36 -12.53
C LEU A 49 15.84 10.13 -12.09
N PHE A 50 15.57 9.18 -11.23
CA PHE A 50 14.19 8.79 -10.86
C PHE A 50 13.41 9.98 -10.27
N LYS A 51 14.03 10.74 -9.38
CA LYS A 51 13.40 11.93 -8.79
C LYS A 51 12.99 12.94 -9.87
N SER A 52 13.91 13.27 -10.76
CA SER A 52 13.64 14.24 -11.85
C SER A 52 12.57 13.74 -12.82
N ILE A 53 12.56 12.46 -13.15
CA ILE A 53 11.52 11.83 -13.97
C ILE A 53 10.16 11.93 -13.29
N CYS A 54 10.08 11.62 -12.01
CA CYS A 54 8.85 11.73 -11.22
C CYS A 54 8.32 13.16 -11.16
N GLU A 55 9.21 14.15 -10.99
CA GLU A 55 8.84 15.56 -10.97
C GLU A 55 8.34 16.05 -12.35
N ILE A 56 9.02 15.68 -13.44
CA ILE A 56 8.60 16.07 -14.81
C ILE A 56 7.23 15.50 -15.15
N PHE A 57 6.95 14.26 -14.76
CA PHE A 57 5.71 13.58 -15.11
C PHE A 57 4.60 13.71 -14.06
N ASP A 58 4.89 14.33 -12.91
CA ASP A 58 3.98 14.44 -11.78
C ASP A 58 3.45 13.06 -11.32
N ILE A 59 4.37 12.14 -11.13
CA ILE A 59 4.11 10.76 -10.68
C ILE A 59 4.92 10.43 -9.43
N SER A 60 4.45 9.45 -8.69
CA SER A 60 5.19 8.89 -7.57
C SER A 60 6.31 7.95 -8.04
N LEU A 61 7.31 7.74 -7.19
CA LEU A 61 8.36 6.75 -7.43
C LEU A 61 7.78 5.34 -7.59
N SER A 62 6.74 5.03 -6.80
CA SER A 62 6.06 3.73 -6.87
C SER A 62 5.40 3.50 -8.22
N GLU A 63 4.75 4.51 -8.79
CA GLU A 63 4.16 4.45 -10.14
C GLU A 63 5.22 4.26 -11.21
N LEU A 64 6.34 4.98 -11.11
CA LEU A 64 7.47 4.81 -12.03
C LEU A 64 8.03 3.39 -11.98
N MET A 65 8.26 2.86 -10.77
CA MET A 65 8.84 1.53 -10.55
C MET A 65 7.91 0.39 -10.98
N ASN A 66 6.61 0.59 -10.85
CA ASN A 66 5.58 -0.36 -11.30
C ASN A 66 5.27 -0.23 -12.79
N GLY A 67 5.62 0.91 -13.39
CA GLY A 67 5.32 1.22 -14.79
C GLY A 67 3.82 1.37 -15.06
N GLU A 68 3.06 1.86 -14.07
CA GLU A 68 1.63 2.10 -14.16
C GLU A 68 1.17 3.13 -13.13
N MET A 69 0.08 3.82 -13.44
CA MET A 69 -0.57 4.70 -12.47
C MET A 69 -1.20 3.88 -11.36
N ILE A 70 -1.01 4.32 -10.14
CA ILE A 70 -1.69 3.73 -8.98
C ILE A 70 -3.05 4.42 -8.84
N ASP A 71 -4.11 3.63 -8.91
CA ASP A 71 -5.45 4.13 -8.68
C ASP A 71 -5.58 4.53 -7.20
N LYS A 72 -5.68 5.84 -6.96
CA LYS A 72 -5.82 6.41 -5.62
C LYS A 72 -7.09 5.93 -4.90
N ASP A 73 -8.12 5.59 -5.65
CA ASP A 73 -9.36 5.06 -5.09
C ASP A 73 -9.18 3.62 -4.59
N ILE A 74 -8.37 2.82 -5.26
CA ILE A 74 -8.00 1.48 -4.80
C ILE A 74 -7.15 1.56 -3.53
N LEU A 75 -6.17 2.46 -3.48
CA LEU A 75 -5.36 2.67 -2.28
C LEU A 75 -6.23 3.07 -1.09
N LYS A 76 -7.12 4.06 -1.29
CA LYS A 76 -8.02 4.54 -0.24
C LYS A 76 -8.94 3.43 0.28
N ARG A 77 -9.55 2.64 -0.61
CA ARG A 77 -10.38 1.48 -0.23
C ARG A 77 -9.58 0.42 0.51
N THR A 78 -8.31 0.20 0.12
CA THR A 78 -7.45 -0.77 0.80
C THR A 78 -7.11 -0.29 2.21
N GLU A 79 -6.79 0.99 2.39
CA GLU A 79 -6.56 1.59 3.71
C GLU A 79 -7.79 1.52 4.61
N GLU A 80 -8.97 1.88 4.09
CA GLU A 80 -10.24 1.79 4.81
C GLU A 80 -10.54 0.34 5.24
N ASN A 81 -10.38 -0.64 4.36
CA ASN A 81 -10.57 -2.06 4.67
C ASN A 81 -9.60 -2.58 5.74
N VAL A 82 -8.34 -2.15 5.69
CA VAL A 82 -7.34 -2.51 6.72
C VAL A 82 -7.72 -1.92 8.07
N ILE A 83 -8.11 -0.64 8.11
CA ILE A 83 -8.55 0.03 9.33
C ILE A 83 -9.79 -0.66 9.93
N ASP A 84 -10.77 -1.01 9.11
CA ASP A 84 -11.98 -1.71 9.55
C ASP A 84 -11.66 -3.11 10.08
N THR A 85 -10.76 -3.82 9.43
CA THR A 85 -10.32 -5.15 9.88
C THR A 85 -9.62 -5.06 11.24
N LEU A 86 -8.76 -4.05 11.45
CA LEU A 86 -8.07 -3.81 12.73
C LEU A 86 -9.05 -3.43 13.84
N ASN A 87 -10.04 -2.58 13.54
CA ASN A 87 -11.07 -2.17 14.48
C ASN A 87 -11.99 -3.34 14.87
N ASN A 88 -12.39 -4.17 13.92
CA ASN A 88 -13.18 -5.38 14.17
C ASN A 88 -12.41 -6.36 15.06
N ASN A 89 -11.12 -6.54 14.83
CA ASN A 89 -10.28 -7.41 15.66
C ASN A 89 -10.14 -6.88 17.10
N LYS A 90 -10.03 -5.57 17.27
CA LYS A 90 -9.99 -4.92 18.59
C LYS A 90 -11.32 -5.06 19.33
N ASN A 91 -12.45 -4.94 18.64
CA ASN A 91 -13.78 -5.13 19.20
C ASN A 91 -14.04 -6.59 19.58
N ASN A 92 -13.60 -7.55 18.78
CA ASN A 92 -13.70 -8.96 19.10
C ASN A 92 -12.89 -9.34 20.36
N LYS A 93 -11.68 -8.77 20.52
CA LYS A 93 -10.90 -8.96 21.76
C LYS A 93 -11.60 -8.39 22.99
N LYS A 94 -12.29 -7.24 22.88
CA LYS A 94 -13.08 -6.69 23.99
C LYS A 94 -14.28 -7.59 24.33
N LYS A 95 -15.02 -8.07 23.32
CA LYS A 95 -16.14 -9.01 23.52
C LYS A 95 -15.69 -10.31 24.20
N MET A 96 -14.55 -10.87 23.78
CA MET A 96 -13.98 -12.06 24.40
C MET A 96 -13.65 -11.85 25.89
N LYS A 97 -13.06 -10.71 26.25
CA LYS A 97 -12.80 -10.37 27.66
C LYS A 97 -14.08 -10.31 28.49
N ILE A 98 -15.13 -9.67 27.99
CA ILE A 98 -16.43 -9.58 28.66
C ILE A 98 -17.02 -10.98 28.89
N ILE A 99 -16.96 -11.87 27.92
CA ILE A 99 -17.44 -13.26 28.04
C ILE A 99 -16.65 -14.00 29.10
N ILE A 100 -15.33 -13.88 29.14
CA ILE A 100 -14.47 -14.52 30.13
C ILE A 100 -14.81 -14.03 31.55
N TYR A 101 -14.97 -12.71 31.76
CA TYR A 101 -15.35 -12.14 33.04
C TYR A 101 -16.74 -12.63 33.50
N SER A 102 -17.71 -12.70 32.59
CA SER A 102 -19.06 -13.20 32.89
C SER A 102 -19.03 -14.67 33.33
N LEU A 103 -18.25 -15.50 32.65
CA LEU A 103 -18.06 -16.91 33.01
C LEU A 103 -17.39 -17.07 34.40
N CYS A 104 -16.36 -16.26 34.70
CA CYS A 104 -15.71 -16.26 36.02
C CYS A 104 -16.68 -15.89 37.14
N ILE A 105 -17.52 -14.87 36.94
CA ILE A 105 -18.53 -14.47 37.91
C ILE A 105 -19.55 -15.60 38.15
N LEU A 106 -20.02 -16.23 37.09
CA LEU A 106 -20.95 -17.35 37.18
C LEU A 106 -20.35 -18.51 37.99
N LEU A 107 -19.08 -18.83 37.77
CA LEU A 107 -18.36 -19.90 38.49
C LEU A 107 -18.20 -19.58 39.97
N LEU A 108 -17.93 -18.32 40.32
CA LEU A 108 -17.86 -17.87 41.70
C LEU A 108 -19.23 -17.99 42.41
N ILE A 109 -20.33 -17.67 41.73
CA ILE A 109 -21.70 -17.81 42.27
C ILE A 109 -22.00 -19.28 42.52
N ILE A 110 -21.66 -20.18 41.60
CA ILE A 110 -21.86 -21.64 41.79
C ILE A 110 -21.05 -22.16 42.97
N LEU A 111 -19.79 -21.77 43.08
CA LEU A 111 -18.95 -22.14 44.23
C LEU A 111 -19.52 -21.63 45.55
N PHE A 112 -20.05 -20.42 45.59
CA PHE A 112 -20.68 -19.84 46.77
C PHE A 112 -21.93 -20.61 47.17
N ILE A 113 -22.78 -21.01 46.21
CA ILE A 113 -23.97 -21.81 46.45
C ILE A 113 -23.60 -23.19 46.99
N LEU A 114 -22.59 -23.85 46.39
CA LEU A 114 -22.12 -25.14 46.87
C LEU A 114 -21.52 -25.04 48.27
N PHE A 115 -20.76 -24.03 48.56
CA PHE A 115 -20.21 -23.78 49.89
C PHE A 115 -21.32 -23.60 50.93
N LYS A 116 -22.34 -22.80 50.63
CA LYS A 116 -23.49 -22.59 51.51
C LYS A 116 -24.27 -23.88 51.70
N SER A 117 -24.42 -24.72 50.68
CA SER A 117 -25.09 -26.02 50.77
C SER A 117 -24.35 -27.00 51.68
N ILE A 118 -23.03 -26.96 51.70
CA ILE A 118 -22.19 -27.82 52.53
C ILE A 118 -22.23 -27.37 54.02
N TYR A 119 -22.20 -26.07 54.26
CA TYR A 119 -22.17 -25.50 55.62
C TYR A 119 -23.54 -25.41 56.27
N HIS A 120 -24.65 -25.58 55.56
CA HIS A 120 -26.00 -25.53 56.05
C HIS A 120 -26.60 -26.97 56.38
N LYS A 121 -25.75 -27.98 56.22
CA LYS A 121 -26.04 -29.32 56.70
C LYS A 121 -25.47 -29.53 58.12
#